data_5bc4e585ff18f341b3c92b44ba7618dc
#
_entry.id   5bc4e585ff18f341b3c92b44ba7618dc
#
_cell.length_a   1.000
_cell.length_b   1.000
_cell.length_c   1.000
_cell.angle_alpha   90.00
_cell.angle_beta   90.00
_cell.angle_gamma   90.00
#
_symmetry.space_group_name_H-M   'P 1'
#
loop_
_entity.id
_entity.type
_entity.pdbx_description
1 polymer ?
#
loop_
_entity_poly.entity_id
_entity_poly.type
_entity_poly.pdbx_seq_one_letter_code
_entity_poly.pdbx_strand_id
1 'polypeptide(L)'
;MKYNYERKTFEKCGYLGNKIEIEKHFKICAIKNYKCLFCNKYIINKNLENHVKNECKFKTIKYPNDDIYIGEKNNNIKEGYGIIYYSDGDKYEGEFKNGLRDGYGIIYYSNRDKYEGEFKNNLNEGYGINYFSNDKYKGEWKNGVMHGYRIYIFSERDIYTGEWKNNNFDGFGIYYCSSGERYQGEWKNDKKEGYGIYYFSPNEMYQREWKNNKKNGFGIYKYSHGRKYEGEWNWNFFKWRYI
;
A
#
# COMPACT_ATOMS: atom_id res chain seq x y z
N MET A 1 10.95 3.01 -13.92
CA MET A 1 10.13 3.43 -15.07
C MET A 1 8.72 3.71 -14.56
N LYS A 2 8.25 4.96 -14.60
CA LYS A 2 6.86 5.30 -14.25
C LYS A 2 5.98 4.89 -15.44
N TYR A 3 5.25 3.79 -15.30
CA TYR A 3 4.19 3.47 -16.25
C TYR A 3 3.00 4.39 -15.95
N ASN A 4 2.77 5.32 -16.87
CA ASN A 4 1.64 6.24 -16.82
C ASN A 4 0.45 5.56 -17.52
N TYR A 5 -0.34 4.78 -16.78
CA TYR A 5 -1.45 3.99 -17.30
C TYR A 5 -2.63 4.83 -17.82
N GLU A 6 -2.74 6.10 -17.40
CA GLU A 6 -3.87 6.96 -17.79
C GLU A 6 -3.83 7.48 -19.23
N ARG A 7 -2.68 7.39 -19.92
CA ARG A 7 -2.50 7.99 -21.26
C ARG A 7 -2.59 7.03 -22.44
N LYS A 8 -2.77 5.73 -22.25
CA LYS A 8 -2.66 4.76 -23.34
C LYS A 8 -3.94 4.42 -24.08
N THR A 9 -5.09 4.90 -23.63
CA THR A 9 -6.36 4.48 -24.23
C THR A 9 -6.56 5.01 -25.66
N PHE A 10 -5.98 6.13 -26.03
CA PHE A 10 -6.18 6.72 -27.38
C PHE A 10 -5.00 7.59 -27.82
N GLU A 11 -3.82 7.02 -27.96
CA GLU A 11 -2.59 7.76 -28.32
C GLU A 11 -2.72 8.65 -29.57
N LYS A 12 -3.71 8.41 -30.45
CA LYS A 12 -3.93 9.22 -31.65
C LYS A 12 -5.06 10.25 -31.54
N CYS A 13 -6.05 10.09 -30.69
CA CYS A 13 -7.13 11.08 -30.55
C CYS A 13 -7.11 11.87 -29.24
N GLY A 14 -6.30 11.47 -28.25
CA GLY A 14 -6.10 12.21 -26.98
C GLY A 14 -7.33 12.30 -26.09
N TYR A 15 -8.40 11.54 -26.38
CA TYR A 15 -9.64 11.62 -25.60
C TYR A 15 -9.57 10.76 -24.34
N LEU A 16 -9.87 11.36 -23.19
CA LEU A 16 -9.96 10.74 -21.88
C LEU A 16 -11.35 11.03 -21.32
N GLY A 17 -12.14 9.99 -21.09
CA GLY A 17 -13.48 10.13 -20.53
C GLY A 17 -13.93 8.89 -19.75
N ASN A 18 -15.05 8.99 -19.05
CA ASN A 18 -15.69 7.82 -18.45
C ASN A 18 -16.25 6.89 -19.55
N LYS A 19 -16.68 5.68 -19.17
CA LYS A 19 -17.13 4.66 -20.13
C LYS A 19 -18.23 5.16 -21.09
N ILE A 20 -19.21 5.90 -20.59
CA ILE A 20 -20.32 6.41 -21.42
C ILE A 20 -19.83 7.47 -22.42
N GLU A 21 -18.93 8.32 -22.00
CA GLU A 21 -18.29 9.33 -22.84
C GLU A 21 -17.37 8.70 -23.88
N ILE A 22 -16.61 7.68 -23.50
CA ILE A 22 -15.77 6.88 -24.38
C ILE A 22 -16.62 6.18 -25.45
N GLU A 23 -17.74 5.56 -25.09
CA GLU A 23 -18.66 4.92 -26.04
C GLU A 23 -19.30 5.94 -27.00
N LYS A 24 -19.64 7.13 -26.51
CA LYS A 24 -20.12 8.23 -27.37
C LYS A 24 -19.03 8.75 -28.29
N HIS A 25 -17.82 8.92 -27.77
CA HIS A 25 -16.67 9.37 -28.58
C HIS A 25 -16.35 8.42 -29.72
N PHE A 26 -16.39 7.10 -29.49
CA PHE A 26 -16.19 6.11 -30.55
C PHE A 26 -17.11 6.27 -31.74
N LYS A 27 -18.34 6.70 -31.53
CA LYS A 27 -19.29 6.92 -32.62
C LYS A 27 -18.96 8.14 -33.50
N ILE A 28 -18.17 9.07 -32.97
CA ILE A 28 -17.93 10.38 -33.58
C ILE A 28 -16.48 10.54 -34.06
N CYS A 29 -15.53 9.77 -33.50
CA CYS A 29 -14.11 9.95 -33.80
C CYS A 29 -13.78 9.60 -35.24
N ALA A 30 -13.22 10.57 -35.95
CA ALA A 30 -12.83 10.45 -37.39
C ALA A 30 -11.55 9.63 -37.59
N ILE A 31 -10.87 9.16 -36.55
CA ILE A 31 -9.65 8.37 -36.66
C ILE A 31 -9.98 6.99 -37.25
N LYS A 32 -9.39 6.66 -38.37
CA LYS A 32 -9.70 5.44 -39.12
C LYS A 32 -9.07 4.16 -38.56
N ASN A 33 -8.00 4.27 -37.76
CA ASN A 33 -7.29 3.12 -37.18
C ASN A 33 -6.90 3.40 -35.72
N TYR A 34 -7.15 2.47 -34.84
CA TYR A 34 -6.67 2.52 -33.46
C TYR A 34 -6.23 1.15 -32.98
N LYS A 35 -5.34 1.17 -32.01
CA LYS A 35 -4.84 -0.02 -31.35
C LYS A 35 -5.76 -0.33 -30.18
N CYS A 36 -6.34 -1.51 -30.16
CA CYS A 36 -7.04 -1.98 -28.98
C CYS A 36 -6.03 -2.19 -27.85
N LEU A 37 -6.19 -1.48 -26.75
CA LEU A 37 -5.25 -1.53 -25.64
C LEU A 37 -5.29 -2.84 -24.90
N PHE A 38 -6.43 -3.48 -24.92
CA PHE A 38 -6.62 -4.74 -24.22
C PHE A 38 -6.00 -5.93 -24.97
N CYS A 39 -6.15 -6.00 -26.29
CA CYS A 39 -5.61 -7.11 -27.08
C CYS A 39 -4.48 -6.71 -28.03
N ASN A 40 -4.03 -5.45 -28.01
CA ASN A 40 -2.97 -4.88 -28.88
C ASN A 40 -3.24 -4.95 -30.39
N LYS A 41 -4.40 -5.39 -30.83
CA LYS A 41 -4.75 -5.42 -32.28
C LYS A 41 -5.05 -4.02 -32.81
N TYR A 42 -4.57 -3.72 -34.02
CA TYR A 42 -4.97 -2.54 -34.75
C TYR A 42 -6.31 -2.80 -35.45
N ILE A 43 -7.26 -1.90 -35.29
CA ILE A 43 -8.66 -2.05 -35.73
C ILE A 43 -9.06 -0.84 -36.54
N ILE A 44 -9.66 -1.09 -37.70
CA ILE A 44 -10.28 -0.04 -38.52
C ILE A 44 -11.62 0.33 -37.85
N ASN A 45 -11.94 1.63 -37.86
CA ASN A 45 -13.12 2.18 -37.16
C ASN A 45 -14.42 1.39 -37.41
N LYS A 46 -14.70 1.07 -38.68
CA LYS A 46 -15.92 0.32 -39.05
C LYS A 46 -16.00 -1.09 -38.43
N ASN A 47 -14.88 -1.65 -38.02
CA ASN A 47 -14.81 -2.99 -37.45
C ASN A 47 -14.74 -2.99 -35.90
N LEU A 48 -14.75 -1.80 -35.27
CA LEU A 48 -14.57 -1.70 -33.85
C LEU A 48 -15.69 -2.38 -33.06
N GLU A 49 -16.93 -2.15 -33.46
CA GLU A 49 -18.08 -2.75 -32.76
C GLU A 49 -18.04 -4.28 -32.85
N ASN A 50 -17.70 -4.82 -34.01
CA ASN A 50 -17.51 -6.26 -34.19
C ASN A 50 -16.32 -6.76 -33.37
N HIS A 51 -15.20 -6.05 -33.38
CA HIS A 51 -14.05 -6.44 -32.57
C HIS A 51 -14.39 -6.46 -31.06
N VAL A 52 -15.02 -5.42 -30.54
CA VAL A 52 -15.41 -5.35 -29.12
C VAL A 52 -16.41 -6.44 -28.75
N LYS A 53 -17.38 -6.74 -29.62
CA LYS A 53 -18.39 -7.76 -29.36
C LYS A 53 -17.85 -9.19 -29.49
N ASN A 54 -17.08 -9.46 -30.54
CA ASN A 54 -16.81 -10.84 -30.98
C ASN A 54 -15.34 -11.24 -30.89
N GLU A 55 -14.39 -10.35 -31.17
CA GLU A 55 -12.98 -10.67 -31.35
C GLU A 55 -12.10 -10.31 -30.13
N CYS A 56 -12.48 -9.29 -29.37
CA CYS A 56 -11.70 -8.90 -28.21
C CYS A 56 -11.90 -9.89 -27.07
N LYS A 57 -10.78 -10.38 -26.51
CA LYS A 57 -10.84 -11.26 -25.32
C LYS A 57 -11.36 -10.52 -24.08
N PHE A 58 -11.28 -9.19 -24.07
CA PHE A 58 -11.80 -8.35 -22.99
C PHE A 58 -13.28 -8.03 -23.25
N LYS A 59 -14.11 -8.38 -22.30
CA LYS A 59 -15.56 -8.15 -22.33
C LYS A 59 -15.98 -7.22 -21.22
N THR A 60 -17.02 -6.44 -21.47
CA THR A 60 -17.63 -5.60 -20.45
C THR A 60 -18.82 -6.33 -19.84
N ILE A 61 -18.88 -6.34 -18.51
CA ILE A 61 -20.02 -6.85 -17.74
C ILE A 61 -20.46 -5.74 -16.80
N LYS A 62 -21.75 -5.38 -16.83
CA LYS A 62 -22.39 -4.57 -15.80
C LYS A 62 -23.14 -5.51 -14.88
N TYR A 63 -22.85 -5.42 -13.57
CA TYR A 63 -23.52 -6.21 -12.54
C TYR A 63 -24.79 -5.48 -12.02
N PRO A 64 -25.70 -6.21 -11.37
CA PRO A 64 -26.93 -5.62 -10.79
C PRO A 64 -26.68 -4.54 -9.73
N ASN A 65 -25.54 -4.60 -9.03
CA ASN A 65 -25.11 -3.61 -8.04
C ASN A 65 -24.37 -2.41 -8.65
N ASP A 66 -24.50 -2.20 -9.97
CA ASP A 66 -23.83 -1.16 -10.76
C ASP A 66 -22.30 -1.27 -10.91
N ASP A 67 -21.67 -2.30 -10.38
CA ASP A 67 -20.26 -2.57 -10.69
C ASP A 67 -20.05 -2.82 -12.18
N ILE A 68 -18.94 -2.37 -12.73
CA ILE A 68 -18.58 -2.55 -14.13
C ILE A 68 -17.23 -3.26 -14.22
N TYR A 69 -17.22 -4.45 -14.79
CA TYR A 69 -16.00 -5.18 -15.10
C TYR A 69 -15.66 -5.09 -16.58
N ILE A 70 -14.37 -4.90 -16.86
CA ILE A 70 -13.80 -4.91 -18.22
C ILE A 70 -12.57 -5.81 -18.19
N GLY A 71 -12.65 -7.01 -18.74
CA GLY A 71 -11.52 -7.93 -18.63
C GLY A 71 -11.74 -9.28 -19.31
N GLU A 72 -10.77 -10.15 -19.08
CA GLU A 72 -10.83 -11.55 -19.51
C GLU A 72 -11.82 -12.29 -18.64
N LYS A 73 -12.51 -13.27 -19.21
CA LYS A 73 -13.46 -14.12 -18.50
C LYS A 73 -13.47 -15.53 -19.04
N ASN A 74 -13.78 -16.46 -18.15
CA ASN A 74 -14.09 -17.83 -18.48
C ASN A 74 -15.49 -18.16 -17.95
N ASN A 75 -16.42 -18.64 -18.79
CA ASN A 75 -17.79 -18.96 -18.43
C ASN A 75 -18.49 -17.86 -17.58
N ASN A 76 -18.36 -16.59 -17.99
CA ASN A 76 -18.85 -15.40 -17.29
C ASN A 76 -18.20 -15.10 -15.93
N ILE A 77 -17.19 -15.85 -15.52
CA ILE A 77 -16.39 -15.60 -14.31
C ILE A 77 -15.16 -14.76 -14.69
N LYS A 78 -14.82 -13.77 -13.86
CA LYS A 78 -13.59 -12.96 -14.06
C LYS A 78 -12.37 -13.87 -14.00
N GLU A 79 -11.50 -13.80 -15.02
CA GLU A 79 -10.30 -14.62 -15.13
C GLU A 79 -9.21 -13.80 -15.85
N GLY A 80 -7.93 -14.08 -15.56
CA GLY A 80 -6.83 -13.35 -16.17
C GLY A 80 -6.84 -11.86 -15.79
N TYR A 81 -6.41 -10.98 -16.70
CA TYR A 81 -6.32 -9.55 -16.43
C TYR A 81 -7.64 -8.81 -16.64
N GLY A 82 -7.96 -7.85 -15.76
CA GLY A 82 -9.15 -7.03 -15.90
C GLY A 82 -9.16 -5.79 -15.01
N ILE A 83 -10.17 -4.95 -15.26
CA ILE A 83 -10.45 -3.75 -14.50
C ILE A 83 -11.88 -3.86 -13.96
N ILE A 84 -12.10 -3.58 -12.69
CA ILE A 84 -13.43 -3.44 -12.13
C ILE A 84 -13.59 -2.04 -11.52
N TYR A 85 -14.68 -1.39 -11.85
CA TYR A 85 -15.16 -0.17 -11.21
C TYR A 85 -16.31 -0.57 -10.30
N TYR A 86 -16.11 -0.36 -9.01
CA TYR A 86 -17.11 -0.63 -7.99
C TYR A 86 -18.08 0.53 -7.87
N SER A 87 -19.31 0.25 -7.46
CA SER A 87 -20.36 1.26 -7.29
C SER A 87 -20.09 2.25 -6.16
N ASP A 88 -19.25 1.89 -5.20
CA ASP A 88 -18.79 2.74 -4.09
C ASP A 88 -17.67 3.73 -4.48
N GLY A 89 -17.21 3.67 -5.73
CA GLY A 89 -16.15 4.52 -6.27
C GLY A 89 -14.76 3.93 -6.24
N ASP A 90 -14.58 2.75 -5.67
CA ASP A 90 -13.31 2.01 -5.74
C ASP A 90 -13.04 1.51 -7.17
N LYS A 91 -11.77 1.31 -7.50
CA LYS A 91 -11.34 0.71 -8.77
C LYS A 91 -10.23 -0.29 -8.50
N TYR A 92 -10.37 -1.51 -9.02
CA TYR A 92 -9.26 -2.47 -9.08
C TYR A 92 -8.83 -2.71 -10.52
N GLU A 93 -7.53 -2.87 -10.72
CA GLU A 93 -6.90 -3.17 -12.00
C GLU A 93 -5.81 -4.21 -11.76
N GLY A 94 -5.97 -5.43 -12.30
CA GLY A 94 -5.03 -6.51 -12.06
C GLY A 94 -5.56 -7.88 -12.44
N GLU A 95 -4.96 -8.90 -11.83
CA GLU A 95 -5.24 -10.28 -12.12
C GLU A 95 -6.44 -10.82 -11.33
N PHE A 96 -7.21 -11.66 -11.99
CA PHE A 96 -8.37 -12.37 -11.43
C PHE A 96 -8.20 -13.87 -11.64
N LYS A 97 -8.66 -14.62 -10.66
CA LYS A 97 -8.79 -16.07 -10.73
C LYS A 97 -10.10 -16.51 -10.07
N ASN A 98 -10.90 -17.32 -10.77
CA ASN A 98 -12.19 -17.78 -10.27
C ASN A 98 -13.09 -16.63 -9.75
N GLY A 99 -13.05 -15.45 -10.41
CA GLY A 99 -13.87 -14.30 -10.04
C GLY A 99 -13.29 -13.41 -8.93
N LEU A 100 -12.22 -13.83 -8.26
CA LEU A 100 -11.57 -13.12 -7.15
C LEU A 100 -10.30 -12.42 -7.62
N ARG A 101 -9.90 -11.32 -6.95
CA ARG A 101 -8.58 -10.72 -7.13
C ARG A 101 -7.54 -11.73 -6.64
N ASP A 102 -6.65 -12.17 -7.52
CA ASP A 102 -5.63 -13.19 -7.23
C ASP A 102 -4.47 -13.00 -8.21
N GLY A 103 -3.27 -12.75 -7.72
CA GLY A 103 -2.11 -12.33 -8.48
C GLY A 103 -1.78 -10.86 -8.23
N TYR A 104 -1.07 -10.21 -9.16
CA TYR A 104 -0.65 -8.81 -9.00
C TYR A 104 -1.74 -7.83 -9.46
N GLY A 105 -1.91 -6.74 -8.70
CA GLY A 105 -2.87 -5.71 -9.05
C GLY A 105 -2.74 -4.42 -8.26
N ILE A 106 -3.57 -3.46 -8.63
CA ILE A 106 -3.67 -2.15 -7.99
C ILE A 106 -5.14 -1.90 -7.63
N ILE A 107 -5.41 -1.57 -6.39
CA ILE A 107 -6.70 -1.04 -5.97
C ILE A 107 -6.56 0.45 -5.64
N TYR A 108 -7.46 1.25 -6.18
CA TYR A 108 -7.66 2.66 -5.88
C TYR A 108 -8.95 2.77 -5.08
N TYR A 109 -8.86 3.27 -3.87
CA TYR A 109 -10.00 3.49 -3.00
C TYR A 109 -10.63 4.87 -3.26
N SER A 110 -11.91 4.99 -3.03
CA SER A 110 -12.67 6.23 -3.20
C SER A 110 -12.17 7.38 -2.31
N ASN A 111 -11.57 7.04 -1.15
CA ASN A 111 -10.90 7.98 -0.25
C ASN A 111 -9.51 8.47 -0.72
N ARG A 112 -9.07 8.08 -1.94
CA ARG A 112 -7.76 8.35 -2.56
C ARG A 112 -6.61 7.50 -2.04
N ASP A 113 -6.83 6.56 -1.15
CA ASP A 113 -5.84 5.57 -0.79
C ASP A 113 -5.57 4.63 -1.98
N LYS A 114 -4.43 3.97 -1.95
CA LYS A 114 -4.04 3.05 -3.02
C LYS A 114 -3.23 1.89 -2.44
N TYR A 115 -3.55 0.67 -2.83
CA TYR A 115 -2.67 -0.47 -2.64
C TYR A 115 -2.18 -1.00 -4.00
N GLU A 116 -0.90 -1.35 -4.07
CA GLU A 116 -0.25 -1.93 -5.24
C GLU A 116 0.59 -3.12 -4.81
N GLY A 117 0.24 -4.34 -5.24
CA GLY A 117 0.92 -5.55 -4.81
C GLY A 117 0.18 -6.82 -5.15
N GLU A 118 0.54 -7.87 -4.43
CA GLU A 118 -0.03 -9.19 -4.61
C GLU A 118 -1.38 -9.32 -3.88
N PHE A 119 -2.28 -10.08 -4.49
CA PHE A 119 -3.59 -10.43 -3.96
C PHE A 119 -3.75 -11.94 -3.93
N LYS A 120 -4.49 -12.42 -2.95
CA LYS A 120 -4.93 -13.79 -2.84
C LYS A 120 -6.37 -13.84 -2.33
N ASN A 121 -7.28 -14.43 -3.11
CA ASN A 121 -8.69 -14.55 -2.74
C ASN A 121 -9.29 -13.21 -2.24
N ASN A 122 -9.11 -12.11 -2.99
CA ASN A 122 -9.51 -10.74 -2.68
C ASN A 122 -8.75 -10.03 -1.55
N LEU A 123 -7.83 -10.68 -0.85
CA LEU A 123 -7.04 -10.10 0.24
C LEU A 123 -5.65 -9.69 -0.25
N ASN A 124 -5.08 -8.63 0.34
CA ASN A 124 -3.68 -8.29 0.14
C ASN A 124 -2.83 -9.44 0.70
N GLU A 125 -1.86 -9.90 -0.09
CA GLU A 125 -0.98 -11.02 0.25
C GLU A 125 0.42 -10.75 -0.31
N GLY A 126 1.44 -11.48 0.17
CA GLY A 126 2.78 -11.35 -0.35
C GLY A 126 3.36 -9.96 -0.19
N TYR A 127 4.01 -9.43 -1.23
CA TYR A 127 4.65 -8.11 -1.17
C TYR A 127 3.79 -7.02 -1.79
N GLY A 128 3.65 -5.88 -1.09
CA GLY A 128 2.87 -4.77 -1.59
C GLY A 128 3.21 -3.42 -0.97
N ILE A 129 2.69 -2.37 -1.58
CA ILE A 129 2.84 -0.98 -1.14
C ILE A 129 1.44 -0.41 -0.93
N ASN A 130 1.17 0.10 0.27
CA ASN A 130 -0.03 0.86 0.54
C ASN A 130 0.30 2.35 0.72
N TYR A 131 -0.52 3.20 0.14
CA TYR A 131 -0.49 4.65 0.27
C TYR A 131 -1.79 5.07 0.96
N PHE A 132 -1.68 5.52 2.22
CA PHE A 132 -2.79 6.00 3.04
C PHE A 132 -2.72 7.52 3.09
N SER A 133 -3.54 8.23 2.35
CA SER A 133 -3.48 9.70 2.34
C SER A 133 -2.04 10.23 2.18
N ASN A 134 -1.34 10.42 3.28
CA ASN A 134 0.05 10.90 3.32
C ASN A 134 1.06 9.88 3.86
N ASP A 135 0.60 8.75 4.39
CA ASP A 135 1.44 7.68 4.91
C ASP A 135 1.76 6.65 3.82
N LYS A 136 2.84 5.91 4.01
CA LYS A 136 3.24 4.85 3.09
C LYS A 136 3.78 3.64 3.83
N TYR A 137 3.16 2.50 3.62
CA TYR A 137 3.69 1.19 4.01
C TYR A 137 4.29 0.49 2.79
N LYS A 138 5.44 -0.13 2.96
CA LYS A 138 6.06 -0.98 1.95
C LYS A 138 6.54 -2.27 2.61
N GLY A 139 5.88 -3.40 2.31
CA GLY A 139 6.20 -4.63 3.03
C GLY A 139 5.38 -5.84 2.68
N GLU A 140 5.46 -6.83 3.55
CA GLU A 140 4.70 -8.07 3.44
C GLU A 140 3.29 -7.92 3.98
N TRP A 141 2.38 -8.62 3.34
CA TRP A 141 0.98 -8.72 3.69
C TRP A 141 0.61 -10.19 3.87
N LYS A 142 -0.21 -10.46 4.83
CA LYS A 142 -0.74 -11.79 5.07
C LYS A 142 -2.21 -11.70 5.46
N ASN A 143 -3.09 -12.32 4.67
CA ASN A 143 -4.53 -12.27 4.88
C ASN A 143 -5.07 -10.84 5.06
N GLY A 144 -4.60 -9.88 4.27
CA GLY A 144 -5.04 -8.48 4.30
C GLY A 144 -4.43 -7.62 5.40
N VAL A 145 -3.51 -8.13 6.23
CA VAL A 145 -2.86 -7.36 7.30
C VAL A 145 -1.35 -7.23 7.07
N MET A 146 -0.79 -6.11 7.51
CA MET A 146 0.66 -5.86 7.46
C MET A 146 1.39 -6.88 8.34
N HIS A 147 2.49 -7.46 7.80
CA HIS A 147 3.22 -8.53 8.44
C HIS A 147 4.72 -8.49 8.09
N GLY A 148 5.57 -9.22 8.87
CA GLY A 148 6.99 -9.35 8.59
C GLY A 148 7.81 -8.10 8.89
N TYR A 149 9.07 -8.04 8.41
CA TYR A 149 10.01 -6.94 8.67
C TYR A 149 9.99 -5.92 7.53
N ARG A 150 9.56 -4.66 7.76
CA ARG A 150 9.40 -3.66 6.68
C ARG A 150 9.44 -2.21 7.17
N ILE A 151 9.20 -1.31 6.22
CA ILE A 151 9.29 0.15 6.39
C ILE A 151 7.89 0.77 6.33
N TYR A 152 7.60 1.63 7.29
CA TYR A 152 6.46 2.53 7.30
C TYR A 152 6.96 3.98 7.35
N ILE A 153 6.44 4.82 6.49
CA ILE A 153 6.75 6.24 6.42
C ILE A 153 5.46 7.00 6.75
N PHE A 154 5.49 7.73 7.86
CA PHE A 154 4.39 8.55 8.32
C PHE A 154 4.35 9.89 7.58
N SER A 155 3.18 10.52 7.55
CA SER A 155 2.96 11.85 6.94
C SER A 155 3.91 12.93 7.49
N GLU A 156 4.23 12.86 8.77
CA GLU A 156 5.14 13.78 9.47
C GLU A 156 6.62 13.48 9.20
N ARG A 157 6.92 12.56 8.28
CA ARG A 157 8.26 12.07 7.91
C ARG A 157 8.95 11.22 8.97
N ASP A 158 8.24 10.80 10.00
CA ASP A 158 8.72 9.75 10.87
C ASP A 158 8.85 8.45 10.08
N ILE A 159 9.76 7.58 10.47
CA ILE A 159 10.00 6.31 9.79
C ILE A 159 10.09 5.20 10.83
N TYR A 160 9.30 4.15 10.65
CA TYR A 160 9.51 2.89 11.35
C TYR A 160 10.08 1.85 10.39
N THR A 161 11.10 1.14 10.82
CA THR A 161 11.62 -0.04 10.13
C THR A 161 11.78 -1.17 11.13
N GLY A 162 11.08 -2.26 10.92
CA GLY A 162 11.07 -3.35 11.89
C GLY A 162 10.01 -4.41 11.60
N GLU A 163 9.80 -5.24 12.61
CA GLU A 163 8.84 -6.34 12.55
C GLU A 163 7.41 -5.84 12.78
N TRP A 164 6.49 -6.45 12.04
CA TRP A 164 5.06 -6.19 12.07
C TRP A 164 4.28 -7.46 12.33
N LYS A 165 3.25 -7.36 13.13
CA LYS A 165 2.31 -8.45 13.37
C LYS A 165 0.90 -7.90 13.52
N ASN A 166 -0.03 -8.34 12.67
CA ASN A 166 -1.42 -7.92 12.69
C ASN A 166 -1.59 -6.39 12.71
N ASN A 167 -0.91 -5.69 11.80
CA ASN A 167 -0.90 -4.23 11.64
C ASN A 167 -0.21 -3.44 12.77
N ASN A 168 0.43 -4.09 13.74
CA ASN A 168 1.12 -3.42 14.84
C ASN A 168 2.64 -3.62 14.74
N PHE A 169 3.42 -2.69 15.29
CA PHE A 169 4.83 -2.91 15.58
C PHE A 169 4.93 -4.01 16.63
N ASP A 170 5.57 -5.12 16.32
CA ASP A 170 5.71 -6.27 17.23
C ASP A 170 6.98 -7.04 16.88
N GLY A 171 7.92 -7.14 17.79
CA GLY A 171 9.25 -7.65 17.59
C GLY A 171 10.31 -6.56 17.61
N PHE A 172 11.43 -6.72 16.92
CA PHE A 172 12.50 -5.74 16.89
C PHE A 172 12.28 -4.69 15.79
N GLY A 173 12.53 -3.40 16.14
CA GLY A 173 12.40 -2.32 15.18
C GLY A 173 13.09 -1.02 15.58
N ILE A 174 13.22 -0.13 14.59
CA ILE A 174 13.80 1.19 14.76
C ILE A 174 12.75 2.23 14.32
N TYR A 175 12.48 3.17 15.20
CA TYR A 175 11.64 4.33 14.93
C TYR A 175 12.50 5.58 14.86
N TYR A 176 12.46 6.28 13.75
CA TYR A 176 13.15 7.54 13.51
C TYR A 176 12.12 8.67 13.56
N CYS A 177 12.28 9.61 14.48
CA CYS A 177 11.49 10.83 14.49
C CYS A 177 12.07 11.86 13.52
N SER A 178 11.22 12.60 12.88
CA SER A 178 11.60 13.72 12.01
C SER A 178 12.37 14.83 12.77
N SER A 179 12.21 14.88 14.10
CA SER A 179 12.98 15.74 15.01
C SER A 179 14.46 15.34 15.17
N GLY A 180 14.84 14.12 14.71
CA GLY A 180 16.18 13.55 14.83
C GLY A 180 16.36 12.57 15.99
N GLU A 181 15.36 12.39 16.84
CA GLU A 181 15.35 11.35 17.86
C GLU A 181 15.18 9.97 17.24
N ARG A 182 15.59 8.93 17.97
CA ARG A 182 15.47 7.55 17.47
C ARG A 182 15.29 6.57 18.62
N TYR A 183 14.38 5.62 18.46
CA TYR A 183 14.30 4.42 19.30
C TYR A 183 14.72 3.20 18.50
N GLN A 184 15.50 2.34 19.10
CA GLN A 184 15.91 1.05 18.55
C GLN A 184 15.73 -0.02 19.62
N GLY A 185 14.87 -1.00 19.40
CA GLY A 185 14.61 -2.02 20.40
C GLY A 185 13.36 -2.85 20.14
N GLU A 186 12.90 -3.50 21.18
CA GLU A 186 11.73 -4.36 21.16
C GLU A 186 10.42 -3.57 21.21
N TRP A 187 9.44 -4.06 20.49
CA TRP A 187 8.10 -3.53 20.39
C TRP A 187 7.06 -4.60 20.68
N LYS A 188 5.96 -4.22 21.28
CA LYS A 188 4.81 -5.08 21.49
C LYS A 188 3.52 -4.29 21.34
N ASN A 189 2.69 -4.63 20.34
CA ASN A 189 1.43 -3.94 20.06
C ASN A 189 1.62 -2.40 20.04
N ASP A 190 2.49 -1.89 19.17
CA ASP A 190 2.85 -0.47 18.98
C ASP A 190 3.51 0.22 20.18
N LYS A 191 3.92 -0.52 21.20
CA LYS A 191 4.55 0.03 22.40
C LYS A 191 5.99 -0.44 22.52
N LYS A 192 6.87 0.48 22.94
CA LYS A 192 8.23 0.13 23.36
C LYS A 192 8.14 -0.82 24.55
N GLU A 193 8.78 -1.97 24.42
CA GLU A 193 8.76 -3.06 25.43
C GLU A 193 10.15 -3.69 25.49
N GLY A 194 10.47 -4.44 26.56
CA GLY A 194 11.71 -5.18 26.66
C GLY A 194 12.96 -4.29 26.58
N TYR A 195 13.97 -4.76 25.86
CA TYR A 195 15.24 -4.05 25.73
C TYR A 195 15.22 -3.06 24.57
N GLY A 196 15.71 -1.83 24.84
CA GLY A 196 15.84 -0.82 23.78
C GLY A 196 16.71 0.37 24.16
N ILE A 197 17.11 1.10 23.11
CA ILE A 197 17.92 2.32 23.22
C ILE A 197 17.12 3.47 22.61
N TYR A 198 16.94 4.53 23.37
CA TYR A 198 16.38 5.79 22.89
C TYR A 198 17.47 6.84 22.80
N TYR A 199 17.69 7.37 21.63
CA TYR A 199 18.62 8.48 21.37
C TYR A 199 17.82 9.77 21.31
N PHE A 200 18.06 10.68 22.27
CA PHE A 200 17.48 12.02 22.29
C PHE A 200 18.26 12.97 21.37
N SER A 201 19.57 12.72 21.26
CA SER A 201 20.50 13.39 20.37
C SER A 201 21.71 12.46 20.09
N PRO A 202 22.64 12.80 19.20
CA PRO A 202 23.84 11.99 18.95
C PRO A 202 24.64 11.63 20.21
N ASN A 203 24.60 12.50 21.23
CA ASN A 203 25.40 12.34 22.44
C ASN A 203 24.55 12.05 23.70
N GLU A 204 23.24 11.95 23.57
CA GLU A 204 22.32 11.72 24.69
C GLU A 204 21.42 10.52 24.43
N MET A 205 21.44 9.55 25.33
CA MET A 205 20.65 8.34 25.15
C MET A 205 20.21 7.73 26.49
N TYR A 206 19.13 6.94 26.43
CA TYR A 206 18.73 5.98 27.45
C TYR A 206 18.81 4.57 26.85
N GLN A 207 19.35 3.67 27.61
CA GLN A 207 19.51 2.28 27.23
C GLN A 207 19.03 1.36 28.34
N ARG A 208 18.24 0.38 28.01
CA ARG A 208 17.82 -0.86 28.67
C ARG A 208 16.33 -1.07 28.65
N GLU A 209 15.67 -1.26 29.84
CA GLU A 209 14.33 -1.82 29.89
C GLU A 209 13.23 -0.77 29.62
N TRP A 210 12.27 -1.20 28.86
CA TRP A 210 11.06 -0.44 28.52
C TRP A 210 9.83 -1.26 28.87
N LYS A 211 8.77 -0.61 29.28
CA LYS A 211 7.47 -1.19 29.52
C LYS A 211 6.37 -0.21 29.16
N ASN A 212 5.51 -0.58 28.21
CA ASN A 212 4.40 0.28 27.76
C ASN A 212 4.86 1.72 27.45
N ASN A 213 5.88 1.88 26.59
CA ASN A 213 6.49 3.16 26.20
C ASN A 213 7.25 3.92 27.29
N LYS A 214 7.41 3.37 28.47
CA LYS A 214 8.07 4.03 29.61
C LYS A 214 9.37 3.33 29.95
N LYS A 215 10.37 4.11 30.41
CA LYS A 215 11.59 3.56 31.01
C LYS A 215 11.22 2.75 32.23
N ASN A 216 11.77 1.55 32.35
CA ASN A 216 11.42 0.61 33.42
C ASN A 216 12.66 -0.14 33.93
N GLY A 217 12.63 -0.59 35.20
CA GLY A 217 13.70 -1.39 35.77
C GLY A 217 15.06 -0.70 35.78
N PHE A 218 16.14 -1.48 35.67
CA PHE A 218 17.50 -0.97 35.69
C PHE A 218 17.92 -0.43 34.32
N GLY A 219 18.45 0.81 34.24
CA GLY A 219 18.84 1.43 33.00
C GLY A 219 20.01 2.39 33.09
N ILE A 220 20.55 2.71 31.93
CA ILE A 220 21.68 3.64 31.77
C ILE A 220 21.18 4.85 31.00
N TYR A 221 21.40 6.05 31.56
CA TYR A 221 21.21 7.31 30.87
C TYR A 221 22.56 7.99 30.68
N LYS A 222 22.89 8.31 29.44
CA LYS A 222 24.07 9.12 29.09
C LYS A 222 23.60 10.52 28.70
N TYR A 223 24.08 11.51 29.43
CA TYR A 223 23.78 12.92 29.15
C TYR A 223 24.66 13.49 28.03
N SER A 224 24.18 14.50 27.34
CA SER A 224 24.90 15.18 26.24
C SER A 224 26.28 15.71 26.62
N HIS A 225 26.47 16.11 27.88
CA HIS A 225 27.75 16.58 28.43
C HIS A 225 28.65 15.45 28.96
N GLY A 226 28.34 14.18 28.64
CA GLY A 226 29.19 13.02 28.92
C GLY A 226 28.97 12.33 30.28
N ARG A 227 28.23 12.95 31.22
CA ARG A 227 27.87 12.26 32.47
C ARG A 227 26.95 11.07 32.20
N LYS A 228 26.99 10.09 33.11
CA LYS A 228 26.22 8.86 33.03
C LYS A 228 25.45 8.68 34.36
N TYR A 229 24.19 8.29 34.27
CA TYR A 229 23.42 7.71 35.35
C TYR A 229 23.19 6.22 35.07
N GLU A 230 23.34 5.40 36.08
CA GLU A 230 23.07 3.98 36.01
C GLU A 230 22.29 3.58 37.26
N GLY A 231 21.09 3.04 37.09
CA GLY A 231 20.23 2.72 38.25
C GLY A 231 18.81 2.35 37.84
N GLU A 232 17.98 2.19 38.88
CA GLU A 232 16.57 1.82 38.73
C GLU A 232 15.73 3.01 38.24
N TRP A 233 14.82 2.73 37.28
CA TRP A 233 13.84 3.66 36.74
C TRP A 233 12.44 3.20 37.16
N ASN A 234 11.78 3.97 38.01
CA ASN A 234 10.38 3.81 38.36
C ASN A 234 9.58 4.99 37.81
N TRP A 235 8.45 4.71 37.23
CA TRP A 235 7.48 5.50 36.47
C TRP A 235 7.41 7.01 36.77
N ASN A 236 7.89 7.52 37.91
CA ASN A 236 7.84 8.92 38.31
C ASN A 236 8.95 9.42 39.27
N PHE A 237 9.91 8.61 39.69
CA PHE A 237 10.90 9.09 40.65
C PHE A 237 12.30 8.53 40.39
N PHE A 238 13.30 9.46 40.31
CA PHE A 238 14.71 9.15 40.35
C PHE A 238 15.11 8.81 41.79
N LYS A 239 15.52 7.60 42.07
CA LYS A 239 16.26 7.29 43.30
C LYS A 239 17.76 7.45 42.97
N TRP A 240 18.33 8.56 43.36
CA TRP A 240 19.75 8.84 43.16
C TRP A 240 20.60 7.83 43.93
N ARG A 241 21.41 7.04 43.27
CA ARG A 241 22.67 6.53 43.78
C ARG A 241 23.78 7.06 42.91
N TYR A 242 24.59 7.95 43.46
CA TYR A 242 25.87 8.30 42.84
C TYR A 242 26.85 7.16 43.08
N ILE A 243 27.55 6.73 42.03
CA ILE A 243 28.79 5.95 42.12
C ILE A 243 29.88 6.83 41.56
#